data_8e03f0411970a9b38774fd7b828e6e22
#
_entry.id   8e03f0411970a9b38774fd7b828e6e22
#
_cell.length_a   1.000
_cell.length_b   1.000
_cell.length_c   1.000
_cell.angle_alpha   90.00
_cell.angle_beta   90.00
_cell.angle_gamma   90.00
#
_symmetry.space_group_name_H-M   'P 1'
#
loop_
_entity.id
_entity.type
_entity.pdbx_description
1 polymer ?
#
loop_
_entity_poly.entity_id
_entity_poly.type
_entity_poly.pdbx_seq_one_letter_code
_entity_poly.pdbx_strand_id
1 'polypeptide(L)'
;MADNKSVRRMIATLKSMIFLSFFITLAVNSACAEESFEMRRDRMVENQIIARGVKAPHVISAMKKVHRHLFVPNEYVKFAYNDTPLSIGYGQTISQPYIVAYMTEILELKSSDRVLEIGTGSGYQAAILAEIVKSVYTIEIVPQLGEGAYELLKRLGYKNIEVRIGDGYKGWPEHAPFDAIIVTCSPTSIPAPLEEQLAEGGRMIIPVGERYVQQLIYLVKKEGKLTRIKVMPVSFVPMVDEKGETY
;
A
#
# COMPACT_ATOMS: atom_id res chain seq x y z
N MET A 1 -51.00 54.25 25.59
CA MET A 1 -51.17 52.83 25.94
C MET A 1 -50.88 52.01 24.69
N ALA A 2 -49.79 51.32 24.66
CA ALA A 2 -49.45 50.45 23.48
C ALA A 2 -50.41 49.27 23.46
N ASP A 3 -50.97 49.00 22.24
CA ASP A 3 -51.96 47.96 22.03
C ASP A 3 -51.38 46.57 22.33
N ASN A 4 -52.01 45.86 23.25
CA ASN A 4 -51.60 44.53 23.74
C ASN A 4 -51.50 43.47 22.62
N LYS A 5 -52.14 43.74 21.46
CA LYS A 5 -52.05 42.89 20.24
C LYS A 5 -50.74 43.10 19.49
N SER A 6 -50.20 44.31 19.46
CA SER A 6 -48.90 44.62 18.83
C SER A 6 -47.75 43.97 19.58
N VAL A 7 -47.75 44.03 20.92
CA VAL A 7 -46.72 43.40 21.78
C VAL A 7 -46.74 41.87 21.64
N ARG A 8 -47.93 41.24 21.60
CA ARG A 8 -48.05 39.78 21.39
C ARG A 8 -47.56 39.30 20.01
N ARG A 9 -47.81 40.11 18.94
CA ARG A 9 -47.28 39.81 17.60
C ARG A 9 -45.75 39.91 17.57
N MET A 10 -45.18 40.94 18.20
CA MET A 10 -43.73 41.12 18.26
C MET A 10 -43.03 39.98 19.02
N ILE A 11 -43.61 39.50 20.13
CA ILE A 11 -43.09 38.36 20.92
C ILE A 11 -43.19 37.06 20.10
N ALA A 12 -44.27 36.85 19.33
CA ALA A 12 -44.44 35.67 18.48
C ALA A 12 -43.40 35.65 17.34
N THR A 13 -43.13 36.81 16.73
CA THR A 13 -42.13 36.96 15.66
C THR A 13 -40.72 36.76 16.20
N LEU A 14 -40.41 37.27 17.39
CA LEU A 14 -39.11 37.08 18.05
C LEU A 14 -38.85 35.61 18.43
N LYS A 15 -39.88 34.89 18.94
CA LYS A 15 -39.79 33.46 19.22
C LYS A 15 -39.58 32.63 17.95
N SER A 16 -40.26 33.01 16.85
CA SER A 16 -40.08 32.33 15.55
C SER A 16 -38.67 32.52 14.95
N MET A 17 -38.12 33.76 15.10
CA MET A 17 -36.75 34.04 14.64
C MET A 17 -35.69 33.33 15.51
N ILE A 18 -35.88 33.21 16.81
CA ILE A 18 -34.99 32.49 17.73
C ILE A 18 -35.04 30.97 17.42
N PHE A 19 -36.23 30.41 17.14
CA PHE A 19 -36.37 29.01 16.75
C PHE A 19 -35.73 28.74 15.39
N LEU A 20 -35.88 29.62 14.42
CA LEU A 20 -35.27 29.48 13.09
C LEU A 20 -33.73 29.58 13.16
N SER A 21 -33.19 30.50 14.00
CA SER A 21 -31.73 30.61 14.20
C SER A 21 -31.14 29.40 14.91
N PHE A 22 -31.89 28.77 15.84
CA PHE A 22 -31.47 27.54 16.52
C PHE A 22 -31.43 26.32 15.56
N PHE A 23 -32.39 26.22 14.65
CA PHE A 23 -32.42 25.21 13.63
C PHE A 23 -31.29 25.36 12.58
N ILE A 24 -30.98 26.62 12.22
CA ILE A 24 -29.88 26.90 11.27
C ILE A 24 -28.54 26.60 11.93
N THR A 25 -28.35 26.87 13.23
CA THR A 25 -27.11 26.57 13.98
C THR A 25 -26.92 25.04 14.16
N LEU A 26 -28.02 24.29 14.37
CA LEU A 26 -27.97 22.83 14.41
C LEU A 26 -27.64 22.20 13.04
N ALA A 27 -28.18 22.77 11.95
CA ALA A 27 -27.92 22.29 10.58
C ALA A 27 -26.48 22.56 10.11
N VAL A 28 -25.85 23.66 10.59
CA VAL A 28 -24.47 24.02 10.24
C VAL A 28 -23.45 23.20 11.03
N ASN A 29 -23.78 22.72 12.23
CA ASN A 29 -22.91 21.81 13.01
C ASN A 29 -22.95 20.35 12.52
N SER A 30 -23.84 20.02 11.57
CA SER A 30 -23.92 18.67 10.96
C SER A 30 -22.97 18.45 9.78
N ALA A 31 -22.16 19.44 9.41
CA ALA A 31 -21.33 19.39 8.21
C ALA A 31 -19.84 19.50 8.56
N CYS A 32 -19.26 18.51 9.16
CA CYS A 32 -17.92 17.97 8.96
C CYS A 32 -17.61 16.91 10.03
N ALA A 33 -18.36 15.82 10.03
CA ALA A 33 -17.83 14.61 10.66
C ALA A 33 -16.58 14.24 9.86
N GLU A 34 -15.41 14.25 10.49
CA GLU A 34 -14.17 13.80 9.85
C GLU A 34 -14.39 12.39 9.32
N GLU A 35 -14.18 12.21 8.03
CA GLU A 35 -14.39 10.91 7.39
C GLU A 35 -13.53 9.83 8.04
N SER A 36 -14.13 8.73 8.48
CA SER A 36 -13.42 7.65 9.15
C SER A 36 -12.36 7.02 8.25
N PHE A 37 -11.32 6.44 8.84
CA PHE A 37 -10.31 5.69 8.08
C PHE A 37 -10.90 4.53 7.29
N GLU A 38 -11.98 3.93 7.78
CA GLU A 38 -12.71 2.88 7.07
C GLU A 38 -13.33 3.41 5.76
N MET A 39 -14.08 4.50 5.83
CA MET A 39 -14.69 5.13 4.64
C MET A 39 -13.61 5.56 3.63
N ARG A 40 -12.50 6.13 4.11
CA ARG A 40 -11.37 6.54 3.26
C ARG A 40 -10.69 5.35 2.59
N ARG A 41 -10.54 4.23 3.30
CA ARG A 41 -10.00 2.97 2.75
C ARG A 41 -10.94 2.39 1.70
N ASP A 42 -12.23 2.31 1.97
CA ASP A 42 -13.21 1.81 1.02
C ASP A 42 -13.24 2.67 -0.25
N ARG A 43 -13.22 3.99 -0.12
CA ARG A 43 -13.14 4.91 -1.25
C ARG A 43 -11.83 4.73 -2.04
N MET A 44 -10.70 4.52 -1.36
CA MET A 44 -9.43 4.18 -2.02
C MET A 44 -9.58 2.91 -2.86
N VAL A 45 -10.16 1.85 -2.31
CA VAL A 45 -10.33 0.57 -3.02
C VAL A 45 -11.28 0.73 -4.21
N GLU A 46 -12.42 1.38 -4.04
CA GLU A 46 -13.40 1.54 -5.12
C GLU A 46 -12.86 2.45 -6.25
N ASN A 47 -12.34 3.64 -5.90
CA ASN A 47 -12.04 4.68 -6.89
C ASN A 47 -10.62 4.61 -7.47
N GLN A 48 -9.65 4.08 -6.71
CA GLN A 48 -8.25 4.05 -7.15
C GLN A 48 -7.82 2.67 -7.64
N ILE A 49 -8.47 1.60 -7.17
CA ILE A 49 -8.06 0.22 -7.44
C ILE A 49 -9.05 -0.45 -8.40
N ILE A 50 -10.30 -0.66 -7.99
CA ILE A 50 -11.32 -1.33 -8.81
C ILE A 50 -11.62 -0.52 -10.08
N ALA A 51 -11.82 0.80 -9.95
CA ALA A 51 -12.10 1.67 -11.09
C ALA A 51 -10.97 1.71 -12.14
N ARG A 52 -9.74 1.33 -11.75
CA ARG A 52 -8.57 1.24 -12.65
C ARG A 52 -8.28 -0.18 -13.13
N GLY A 53 -9.21 -1.12 -12.91
CA GLY A 53 -9.19 -2.42 -13.56
C GLY A 53 -8.63 -3.58 -12.73
N VAL A 54 -8.26 -3.38 -11.46
CA VAL A 54 -7.94 -4.49 -10.54
C VAL A 54 -9.25 -5.22 -10.21
N LYS A 55 -9.28 -6.54 -10.43
CA LYS A 55 -10.50 -7.35 -10.35
C LYS A 55 -10.37 -8.57 -9.43
N ALA A 56 -9.15 -8.97 -9.08
CA ALA A 56 -8.90 -10.17 -8.27
C ALA A 56 -9.53 -10.02 -6.88
N PRO A 57 -10.54 -10.86 -6.50
CA PRO A 57 -11.27 -10.69 -5.25
C PRO A 57 -10.36 -10.77 -4.00
N HIS A 58 -9.35 -11.63 -4.01
CA HIS A 58 -8.40 -11.78 -2.92
C HIS A 58 -7.51 -10.54 -2.73
N VAL A 59 -7.11 -9.88 -3.83
CA VAL A 59 -6.37 -8.61 -3.77
C VAL A 59 -7.25 -7.51 -3.21
N ILE A 60 -8.47 -7.35 -3.73
CA ILE A 60 -9.45 -6.37 -3.26
C ILE A 60 -9.73 -6.56 -1.77
N SER A 61 -9.93 -7.82 -1.33
CA SER A 61 -10.16 -8.17 0.08
C SER A 61 -8.97 -7.77 0.96
N ALA A 62 -7.73 -8.08 0.54
CA ALA A 62 -6.52 -7.71 1.26
C ALA A 62 -6.38 -6.18 1.38
N MET A 63 -6.61 -5.44 0.29
CA MET A 63 -6.57 -3.97 0.28
C MET A 63 -7.64 -3.34 1.18
N LYS A 64 -8.81 -3.96 1.34
CA LYS A 64 -9.86 -3.55 2.29
C LYS A 64 -9.50 -3.91 3.73
N LYS A 65 -8.81 -5.01 3.97
CA LYS A 65 -8.48 -5.51 5.31
C LYS A 65 -7.29 -4.79 5.94
N VAL A 66 -6.22 -4.55 5.18
CA VAL A 66 -4.99 -3.97 5.72
C VAL A 66 -5.12 -2.46 5.90
N HIS A 67 -4.91 -1.98 7.13
CA HIS A 67 -5.07 -0.58 7.52
C HIS A 67 -3.83 0.24 7.15
N ARG A 68 -3.77 0.75 5.92
CA ARG A 68 -2.61 1.47 5.38
C ARG A 68 -2.12 2.62 6.26
N HIS A 69 -3.01 3.33 6.97
CA HIS A 69 -2.63 4.42 7.87
C HIS A 69 -1.76 4.00 9.06
N LEU A 70 -1.68 2.69 9.37
CA LEU A 70 -0.77 2.15 10.39
C LEU A 70 0.68 1.98 9.88
N PHE A 71 0.89 2.07 8.56
CA PHE A 71 2.18 1.85 7.88
C PHE A 71 2.84 3.15 7.40
N VAL A 72 2.37 4.28 7.86
CA VAL A 72 2.93 5.60 7.53
C VAL A 72 3.28 6.37 8.80
N PRO A 73 4.28 7.26 8.77
CA PRO A 73 4.58 8.18 9.87
C PRO A 73 3.37 9.07 10.21
N ASN A 74 3.29 9.52 11.48
CA ASN A 74 2.15 10.28 12.00
C ASN A 74 1.77 11.51 11.16
N GLU A 75 2.76 12.23 10.63
CA GLU A 75 2.57 13.40 9.78
C GLU A 75 1.87 13.09 8.46
N TYR A 76 1.94 11.82 8.00
CA TYR A 76 1.34 11.37 6.73
C TYR A 76 0.02 10.60 6.91
N VAL A 77 -0.42 10.32 8.15
CA VAL A 77 -1.64 9.54 8.43
C VAL A 77 -2.88 10.10 7.70
N LYS A 78 -3.04 11.43 7.68
CA LYS A 78 -4.15 12.09 6.96
C LYS A 78 -4.13 11.86 5.43
N PHE A 79 -2.98 11.52 4.86
CA PHE A 79 -2.79 11.26 3.43
C PHE A 79 -2.71 9.76 3.09
N ALA A 80 -2.76 8.88 4.08
CA ALA A 80 -2.49 7.45 3.92
C ALA A 80 -3.31 6.77 2.81
N TYR A 81 -4.50 7.26 2.52
CA TYR A 81 -5.41 6.72 1.52
C TYR A 81 -5.46 7.52 0.20
N ASN A 82 -4.55 8.48 0.02
CA ASN A 82 -4.39 9.18 -1.25
C ASN A 82 -3.68 8.29 -2.28
N ASP A 83 -3.98 8.50 -3.56
CA ASP A 83 -3.40 7.73 -4.68
C ASP A 83 -1.96 8.22 -5.02
N THR A 84 -1.09 8.16 -4.03
CA THR A 84 0.29 8.64 -4.14
C THR A 84 1.22 7.85 -3.21
N PRO A 85 2.51 7.70 -3.55
CA PRO A 85 3.52 7.26 -2.61
C PRO A 85 3.69 8.31 -1.49
N LEU A 86 4.08 7.85 -0.29
CA LEU A 86 4.34 8.70 0.86
C LEU A 86 5.71 8.36 1.47
N SER A 87 6.42 9.36 1.99
CA SER A 87 7.69 9.15 2.67
C SER A 87 7.49 8.31 3.94
N ILE A 88 8.41 7.37 4.17
CA ILE A 88 8.51 6.55 5.40
C ILE A 88 9.85 6.77 6.12
N GLY A 89 10.58 7.83 5.75
CA GLY A 89 11.92 8.10 6.25
C GLY A 89 13.03 7.44 5.44
N TYR A 90 14.27 7.74 5.78
CA TYR A 90 15.48 7.16 5.17
C TYR A 90 15.53 7.24 3.64
N GLY A 91 14.88 8.25 3.03
CA GLY A 91 14.79 8.36 1.58
C GLY A 91 13.85 7.34 0.91
N GLN A 92 13.11 6.55 1.69
CA GLN A 92 12.22 5.50 1.20
C GLN A 92 10.74 5.93 1.23
N THR A 93 9.91 5.20 0.48
CA THR A 93 8.47 5.48 0.39
C THR A 93 7.64 4.20 0.51
N ILE A 94 6.44 4.34 1.09
CA ILE A 94 5.37 3.37 0.88
C ILE A 94 4.77 3.63 -0.50
N SER A 95 4.68 2.61 -1.34
CA SER A 95 4.20 2.72 -2.71
C SER A 95 2.74 3.19 -2.80
N GLN A 96 2.38 3.83 -3.93
CA GLN A 96 1.01 4.22 -4.27
C GLN A 96 0.06 3.02 -4.14
N PRO A 97 -1.15 3.17 -3.55
CA PRO A 97 -2.09 2.07 -3.35
C PRO A 97 -2.42 1.28 -4.61
N TYR A 98 -2.63 1.97 -5.74
CA TYR A 98 -2.88 1.31 -7.02
C TYR A 98 -1.72 0.41 -7.46
N ILE A 99 -0.49 0.86 -7.32
CA ILE A 99 0.72 0.08 -7.71
C ILE A 99 0.86 -1.17 -6.83
N VAL A 100 0.62 -1.05 -5.51
CA VAL A 100 0.58 -2.21 -4.60
C VAL A 100 -0.43 -3.25 -5.07
N ALA A 101 -1.68 -2.84 -5.34
CA ALA A 101 -2.73 -3.74 -5.79
C ALA A 101 -2.44 -4.35 -7.17
N TYR A 102 -2.00 -3.53 -8.12
CA TYR A 102 -1.70 -3.96 -9.48
C TYR A 102 -0.54 -4.97 -9.54
N MET A 103 0.57 -4.69 -8.85
CA MET A 103 1.70 -5.62 -8.79
C MET A 103 1.34 -6.94 -8.10
N THR A 104 0.46 -6.89 -7.10
CA THR A 104 -0.05 -8.09 -6.43
C THR A 104 -0.97 -8.91 -7.34
N GLU A 105 -1.86 -8.24 -8.09
CA GLU A 105 -2.81 -8.91 -9.00
C GLU A 105 -2.11 -9.63 -10.15
N ILE A 106 -1.14 -8.97 -10.80
CA ILE A 106 -0.46 -9.52 -11.98
C ILE A 106 0.36 -10.78 -11.66
N LEU A 107 0.70 -10.99 -10.39
CA LEU A 107 1.38 -12.20 -9.91
C LEU A 107 0.42 -13.41 -9.82
N GLU A 108 -0.90 -13.23 -9.94
CA GLU A 108 -1.89 -14.33 -9.90
C GLU A 108 -1.67 -15.27 -8.70
N LEU A 109 -1.50 -14.69 -7.51
CA LEU A 109 -1.11 -15.39 -6.29
C LEU A 109 -2.14 -16.42 -5.84
N LYS A 110 -1.66 -17.54 -5.29
CA LYS A 110 -2.47 -18.59 -4.69
C LYS A 110 -2.24 -18.68 -3.19
N SER A 111 -3.21 -19.18 -2.46
CA SER A 111 -3.09 -19.36 -1.00
C SER A 111 -1.99 -20.35 -0.57
N SER A 112 -1.48 -21.18 -1.48
CA SER A 112 -0.36 -22.09 -1.25
C SER A 112 1.00 -21.46 -1.47
N ASP A 113 1.08 -20.29 -2.14
CA ASP A 113 2.32 -19.72 -2.63
C ASP A 113 3.25 -19.27 -1.50
N ARG A 114 4.54 -19.35 -1.77
CA ARG A 114 5.65 -18.78 -1.00
C ARG A 114 6.19 -17.59 -1.78
N VAL A 115 6.13 -16.41 -1.20
CA VAL A 115 6.46 -15.16 -1.90
C VAL A 115 7.69 -14.52 -1.28
N LEU A 116 8.64 -14.09 -2.13
CA LEU A 116 9.74 -13.22 -1.74
C LEU A 116 9.42 -11.78 -2.13
N GLU A 117 9.53 -10.88 -1.17
CA GLU A 117 9.48 -9.43 -1.38
C GLU A 117 10.87 -8.83 -1.19
N ILE A 118 11.28 -7.94 -2.08
CA ILE A 118 12.50 -7.15 -1.95
C ILE A 118 12.11 -5.68 -1.74
N GLY A 119 12.51 -5.14 -0.59
CA GLY A 119 12.13 -3.80 -0.14
C GLY A 119 10.93 -3.82 0.81
N THR A 120 11.13 -4.31 2.05
CA THR A 120 10.08 -4.36 3.08
C THR A 120 9.49 -2.97 3.36
N GLY A 121 10.35 -1.95 3.43
CA GLY A 121 9.97 -0.58 3.75
C GLY A 121 9.16 -0.50 5.04
N SER A 122 7.91 -0.04 4.96
CA SER A 122 6.99 0.01 6.09
C SER A 122 6.36 -1.34 6.46
N GLY A 123 6.50 -2.37 5.62
CA GLY A 123 5.81 -3.67 5.76
C GLY A 123 4.41 -3.73 5.15
N TYR A 124 3.95 -2.67 4.46
CA TYR A 124 2.57 -2.63 3.92
C TYR A 124 2.36 -3.66 2.81
N GLN A 125 3.27 -3.74 1.84
CA GLN A 125 3.17 -4.74 0.77
C GLN A 125 3.28 -6.16 1.33
N ALA A 126 4.19 -6.42 2.30
CA ALA A 126 4.27 -7.70 3.00
C ALA A 126 2.94 -8.07 3.68
N ALA A 127 2.28 -7.11 4.34
CA ALA A 127 0.97 -7.32 4.97
C ALA A 127 -0.12 -7.67 3.93
N ILE A 128 -0.16 -6.99 2.78
CA ILE A 128 -1.09 -7.31 1.69
C ILE A 128 -0.86 -8.74 1.17
N LEU A 129 0.39 -9.12 0.94
CA LEU A 129 0.75 -10.47 0.49
C LEU A 129 0.33 -11.53 1.52
N ALA A 130 0.57 -11.27 2.80
CA ALA A 130 0.28 -12.20 3.89
C ALA A 130 -1.21 -12.53 4.06
N GLU A 131 -2.10 -11.65 3.61
CA GLU A 131 -3.54 -11.91 3.57
C GLU A 131 -3.95 -12.87 2.45
N ILE A 132 -3.04 -13.17 1.51
CA ILE A 132 -3.34 -13.93 0.30
C ILE A 132 -2.62 -15.28 0.28
N VAL A 133 -1.35 -15.32 0.72
CA VAL A 133 -0.45 -16.45 0.47
C VAL A 133 -0.08 -17.21 1.74
N LYS A 134 0.53 -18.38 1.59
CA LYS A 134 0.97 -19.24 2.69
C LYS A 134 2.06 -18.57 3.54
N SER A 135 3.09 -18.00 2.89
CA SER A 135 4.21 -17.38 3.57
C SER A 135 4.84 -16.26 2.73
N VAL A 136 5.27 -15.23 3.41
CA VAL A 136 5.98 -14.07 2.86
C VAL A 136 7.36 -14.00 3.49
N TYR A 137 8.38 -13.90 2.65
CA TYR A 137 9.76 -13.65 3.01
C TYR A 137 10.08 -12.25 2.48
N THR A 138 10.51 -11.33 3.34
CA THR A 138 10.77 -9.96 2.91
C THR A 138 12.13 -9.47 3.38
N ILE A 139 12.86 -8.77 2.51
CA ILE A 139 14.22 -8.31 2.75
C ILE A 139 14.25 -6.78 2.70
N GLU A 140 14.91 -6.18 3.71
CA GLU A 140 15.11 -4.73 3.81
C GLU A 140 16.58 -4.42 4.02
N ILE A 141 17.12 -3.48 3.23
CA ILE A 141 18.52 -3.05 3.33
C ILE A 141 18.73 -2.02 4.45
N VAL A 142 17.70 -1.22 4.78
CA VAL A 142 17.74 -0.19 5.82
C VAL A 142 17.32 -0.82 7.16
N PRO A 143 18.27 -1.04 8.12
CA PRO A 143 17.98 -1.78 9.34
C PRO A 143 16.81 -1.20 10.13
N GLN A 144 16.75 0.13 10.26
CA GLN A 144 15.71 0.81 11.04
C GLN A 144 14.30 0.59 10.46
N LEU A 145 14.18 0.52 9.12
CA LEU A 145 12.90 0.20 8.48
C LEU A 145 12.55 -1.28 8.67
N GLY A 146 13.50 -2.19 8.46
CA GLY A 146 13.28 -3.62 8.64
C GLY A 146 12.87 -3.99 10.08
N GLU A 147 13.55 -3.43 11.07
CA GLU A 147 13.21 -3.59 12.50
C GLU A 147 11.83 -3.01 12.81
N GLY A 148 11.54 -1.79 12.33
CA GLY A 148 10.26 -1.14 12.51
C GLY A 148 9.10 -1.92 11.88
N ALA A 149 9.30 -2.43 10.66
CA ALA A 149 8.32 -3.27 9.97
C ALA A 149 8.09 -4.59 10.71
N TYR A 150 9.14 -5.27 11.15
CA TYR A 150 9.03 -6.51 11.93
C TYR A 150 8.18 -6.31 13.19
N GLU A 151 8.49 -5.29 13.99
CA GLU A 151 7.73 -5.02 15.23
C GLU A 151 6.28 -4.61 14.94
N LEU A 152 6.02 -3.85 13.88
CA LEU A 152 4.67 -3.49 13.45
C LEU A 152 3.88 -4.73 13.02
N LEU A 153 4.42 -5.54 12.12
CA LEU A 153 3.77 -6.74 11.60
C LEU A 153 3.46 -7.74 12.71
N LYS A 154 4.41 -7.95 13.63
CA LYS A 154 4.23 -8.78 14.82
C LYS A 154 3.09 -8.26 15.73
N ARG A 155 3.04 -6.95 15.98
CA ARG A 155 1.98 -6.30 16.78
C ARG A 155 0.61 -6.42 16.10
N LEU A 156 0.57 -6.41 14.76
CA LEU A 156 -0.65 -6.61 13.97
C LEU A 156 -1.07 -8.08 13.88
N GLY A 157 -0.27 -9.01 14.41
CA GLY A 157 -0.60 -10.43 14.52
C GLY A 157 -0.24 -11.29 13.30
N TYR A 158 0.55 -10.78 12.34
CA TYR A 158 1.04 -11.57 11.21
C TYR A 158 2.01 -12.65 11.69
N LYS A 159 1.74 -13.92 11.34
CA LYS A 159 2.55 -15.09 11.73
C LYS A 159 3.23 -15.76 10.53
N ASN A 160 2.87 -15.34 9.32
CA ASN A 160 3.32 -15.90 8.06
C ASN A 160 4.25 -14.95 7.28
N ILE A 161 4.87 -13.99 7.98
CA ILE A 161 5.85 -13.06 7.42
C ILE A 161 7.18 -13.27 8.16
N GLU A 162 8.24 -13.48 7.41
CA GLU A 162 9.62 -13.45 7.90
C GLU A 162 10.32 -12.23 7.32
N VAL A 163 10.92 -11.41 8.20
CA VAL A 163 11.65 -10.19 7.82
C VAL A 163 13.14 -10.43 8.00
N ARG A 164 13.94 -10.14 6.96
CA ARG A 164 15.40 -10.17 6.99
C ARG A 164 15.95 -8.79 6.71
N ILE A 165 16.94 -8.38 7.51
CA ILE A 165 17.75 -7.20 7.21
C ILE A 165 18.96 -7.66 6.39
N GLY A 166 19.13 -7.09 5.19
CA GLY A 166 20.20 -7.47 4.29
C GLY A 166 20.01 -7.00 2.85
N ASP A 167 20.91 -7.44 2.02
CA ASP A 167 20.99 -7.08 0.61
C ASP A 167 19.97 -7.89 -0.22
N GLY A 168 18.92 -7.20 -0.67
CA GLY A 168 17.83 -7.78 -1.46
C GLY A 168 18.25 -8.26 -2.85
N TYR A 169 19.35 -7.74 -3.41
CA TYR A 169 19.89 -8.22 -4.70
C TYR A 169 20.21 -9.73 -4.67
N LYS A 170 20.69 -10.22 -3.53
CA LYS A 170 21.07 -11.63 -3.31
C LYS A 170 19.86 -12.55 -3.14
N GLY A 171 18.67 -12.00 -2.90
CA GLY A 171 17.50 -12.78 -2.55
C GLY A 171 17.66 -13.53 -1.21
N TRP A 172 16.97 -14.67 -1.10
CA TRP A 172 16.98 -15.51 0.10
C TRP A 172 17.13 -17.00 -0.23
N PRO A 173 18.34 -17.44 -0.60
CA PRO A 173 18.58 -18.80 -1.11
C PRO A 173 18.10 -19.93 -0.18
N GLU A 174 18.19 -19.71 1.16
CA GLU A 174 17.81 -20.71 2.16
C GLU A 174 16.31 -21.05 2.14
N HIS A 175 15.50 -20.15 1.57
CA HIS A 175 14.06 -20.32 1.43
C HIS A 175 13.60 -20.55 -0.02
N ALA A 176 14.52 -20.51 -0.97
CA ALA A 176 14.20 -20.78 -2.38
C ALA A 176 13.79 -22.25 -2.60
N PRO A 177 13.02 -22.56 -3.66
CA PRO A 177 12.48 -21.63 -4.63
C PRO A 177 11.20 -20.94 -4.17
N PHE A 178 10.88 -19.77 -4.81
CA PHE A 178 9.69 -18.98 -4.55
C PHE A 178 8.68 -19.09 -5.70
N ASP A 179 7.39 -19.22 -5.37
CA ASP A 179 6.31 -19.27 -6.36
C ASP A 179 6.08 -17.90 -6.99
N ALA A 180 6.35 -16.82 -6.24
CA ALA A 180 6.36 -15.46 -6.77
C ALA A 180 7.44 -14.59 -6.09
N ILE A 181 7.94 -13.61 -6.85
CA ILE A 181 8.88 -12.59 -6.35
C ILE A 181 8.31 -11.22 -6.73
N ILE A 182 8.22 -10.32 -5.73
CA ILE A 182 7.83 -8.93 -5.92
C ILE A 182 8.98 -8.01 -5.47
N VAL A 183 9.39 -7.09 -6.35
CA VAL A 183 10.47 -6.17 -6.05
C VAL A 183 9.91 -4.74 -6.02
N THR A 184 10.12 -4.05 -4.92
CA THR A 184 9.54 -2.72 -4.65
C THR A 184 10.60 -1.59 -4.69
N CYS A 185 11.76 -1.89 -5.25
CA CYS A 185 12.84 -0.95 -5.58
C CYS A 185 13.38 -1.28 -6.97
N SER A 186 14.06 -0.32 -7.64
CA SER A 186 14.47 -0.48 -9.04
C SER A 186 15.97 -0.69 -9.17
N PRO A 187 16.43 -1.88 -9.56
CA PRO A 187 17.78 -2.08 -10.09
C PRO A 187 17.88 -1.60 -11.54
N THR A 188 19.10 -1.40 -12.04
CA THR A 188 19.35 -1.07 -13.46
C THR A 188 19.16 -2.27 -14.39
N SER A 189 19.31 -3.48 -13.86
CA SER A 189 19.06 -4.76 -14.56
C SER A 189 18.45 -5.77 -13.59
N ILE A 190 17.80 -6.82 -14.12
CA ILE A 190 17.19 -7.86 -13.29
C ILE A 190 18.28 -8.66 -12.59
N PRO A 191 18.27 -8.78 -11.24
CA PRO A 191 19.25 -9.56 -10.51
C PRO A 191 19.18 -11.04 -10.86
N ALA A 192 20.29 -11.61 -11.35
CA ALA A 192 20.37 -13.04 -11.66
C ALA A 192 20.01 -13.95 -10.47
N PRO A 193 20.42 -13.65 -9.21
CA PRO A 193 20.02 -14.47 -8.07
C PRO A 193 18.50 -14.55 -7.85
N LEU A 194 17.74 -13.51 -8.20
CA LEU A 194 16.27 -13.55 -8.10
C LEU A 194 15.64 -14.43 -9.19
N GLU A 195 16.20 -14.40 -10.41
CA GLU A 195 15.76 -15.28 -11.50
C GLU A 195 16.04 -16.77 -11.18
N GLU A 196 17.18 -17.06 -10.57
CA GLU A 196 17.56 -18.41 -10.14
C GLU A 196 16.64 -18.95 -9.05
N GLN A 197 16.27 -18.09 -8.09
CA GLN A 197 15.41 -18.44 -6.94
C GLN A 197 13.91 -18.52 -7.31
N LEU A 198 13.52 -18.18 -8.54
CA LEU A 198 12.14 -18.33 -8.99
C LEU A 198 11.83 -19.79 -9.30
N ALA A 199 10.74 -20.32 -8.75
CA ALA A 199 10.27 -21.68 -9.01
C ALA A 199 9.91 -21.91 -10.47
N GLU A 200 9.84 -23.17 -10.90
CA GLU A 200 9.23 -23.53 -12.17
C GLU A 200 7.73 -23.17 -12.14
N GLY A 201 7.23 -22.46 -13.16
CA GLY A 201 5.90 -21.84 -13.17
C GLY A 201 5.81 -20.59 -12.32
N GLY A 202 6.90 -20.17 -11.69
CA GLY A 202 6.96 -18.98 -10.84
C GLY A 202 6.89 -17.68 -11.63
N ARG A 203 6.47 -16.62 -10.94
CA ARG A 203 6.23 -15.28 -11.52
C ARG A 203 6.97 -14.22 -10.74
N MET A 204 7.53 -13.25 -11.44
CA MET A 204 8.19 -12.09 -10.80
C MET A 204 7.66 -10.79 -11.39
N ILE A 205 7.51 -9.79 -10.55
CA ILE A 205 7.24 -8.41 -10.95
C ILE A 205 8.31 -7.51 -10.35
N ILE A 206 8.98 -6.72 -11.21
CA ILE A 206 10.13 -5.92 -10.85
C ILE A 206 10.19 -4.64 -11.68
N PRO A 207 10.36 -3.46 -11.08
CA PRO A 207 10.75 -2.26 -11.81
C PRO A 207 12.22 -2.34 -12.20
N VAL A 208 12.56 -1.99 -13.44
CA VAL A 208 13.93 -2.03 -13.94
C VAL A 208 14.24 -0.75 -14.72
N GLY A 209 15.38 -0.16 -14.47
CA GLY A 209 15.87 0.99 -15.20
C GLY A 209 16.53 2.04 -14.31
N GLU A 210 17.16 3.01 -14.96
CA GLU A 210 17.76 4.15 -14.29
C GLU A 210 16.69 5.11 -13.75
N ARG A 211 17.10 5.97 -12.81
CA ARG A 211 16.23 6.99 -12.21
C ARG A 211 15.50 7.78 -13.31
N TYR A 212 14.15 7.87 -13.20
CA TYR A 212 13.22 8.50 -14.14
C TYR A 212 12.92 7.74 -15.45
N VAL A 213 13.57 6.60 -15.73
CA VAL A 213 13.30 5.79 -16.94
C VAL A 213 13.18 4.33 -16.55
N GLN A 214 12.17 4.03 -15.73
CA GLN A 214 11.95 2.68 -15.25
C GLN A 214 10.73 2.03 -15.93
N GLN A 215 10.85 0.73 -16.21
CA GLN A 215 9.76 -0.10 -16.72
C GLN A 215 9.44 -1.18 -15.71
N LEU A 216 8.17 -1.36 -15.42
CA LEU A 216 7.72 -2.53 -14.68
C LEU A 216 7.79 -3.75 -15.61
N ILE A 217 8.53 -4.76 -15.20
CA ILE A 217 8.76 -6.00 -15.97
C ILE A 217 8.08 -7.15 -15.23
N TYR A 218 7.25 -7.87 -15.95
CA TYR A 218 6.67 -9.14 -15.50
C TYR A 218 7.45 -10.31 -16.12
N LEU A 219 7.83 -11.27 -15.28
CA LEU A 219 8.56 -12.48 -15.69
C LEU A 219 7.76 -13.72 -15.32
N VAL A 220 7.83 -14.71 -16.20
CA VAL A 220 7.35 -16.08 -15.92
C VAL A 220 8.46 -17.07 -16.26
N LYS A 221 8.74 -18.00 -15.35
CA LYS A 221 9.65 -19.14 -15.59
C LYS A 221 8.84 -20.33 -16.06
N LYS A 222 9.14 -20.82 -17.25
CA LYS A 222 8.50 -22.03 -17.82
C LYS A 222 9.51 -22.88 -18.57
N GLU A 223 9.56 -24.17 -18.25
CA GLU A 223 10.53 -25.14 -18.82
C GLU A 223 11.98 -24.62 -18.68
N GLY A 224 12.31 -24.07 -17.50
CA GLY A 224 13.62 -23.47 -17.22
C GLY A 224 13.92 -22.16 -17.94
N LYS A 225 13.00 -21.66 -18.78
CA LYS A 225 13.17 -20.42 -19.55
C LYS A 225 12.37 -19.27 -18.93
N LEU A 226 12.94 -18.05 -19.00
CA LEU A 226 12.31 -16.84 -18.53
C LEU A 226 11.70 -16.05 -19.70
N THR A 227 10.40 -15.82 -19.65
CA THR A 227 9.73 -14.87 -20.55
C THR A 227 9.58 -13.55 -19.81
N ARG A 228 9.97 -12.44 -20.45
CA ARG A 228 9.93 -11.09 -19.89
C ARG A 228 8.96 -10.23 -20.68
N ILE A 229 8.05 -9.54 -20.00
CA ILE A 229 7.03 -8.68 -20.60
C ILE A 229 7.14 -7.30 -19.96
N LYS A 230 7.33 -6.24 -20.76
CA LYS A 230 7.23 -4.86 -20.31
C LYS A 230 5.77 -4.52 -20.08
N VAL A 231 5.43 -4.06 -18.89
CA VAL A 231 4.05 -3.82 -18.47
C VAL A 231 3.69 -2.34 -18.60
N MET A 232 4.40 -1.47 -17.86
CA MET A 232 4.11 -0.03 -17.85
C MET A 232 5.31 0.77 -17.32
N PRO A 233 5.43 2.06 -17.66
CA PRO A 233 6.39 2.97 -17.03
C PRO A 233 6.04 3.15 -15.55
N VAL A 234 7.08 3.22 -14.69
CA VAL A 234 6.94 3.40 -13.23
C VAL A 234 8.08 4.27 -12.69
N SER A 235 7.96 4.66 -11.41
CA SER A 235 9.01 5.36 -10.69
C SER A 235 9.12 4.79 -9.27
N PHE A 236 10.20 4.08 -9.01
CA PHE A 236 10.54 3.52 -7.71
C PHE A 236 11.85 4.10 -7.19
N VAL A 237 12.08 3.97 -5.90
CA VAL A 237 13.39 4.21 -5.30
C VAL A 237 14.41 3.22 -5.88
N PRO A 238 15.70 3.60 -6.01
CA PRO A 238 16.71 2.69 -6.53
C PRO A 238 16.93 1.48 -5.60
N MET A 239 17.27 0.33 -6.16
CA MET A 239 17.85 -0.77 -5.41
C MET A 239 19.31 -0.45 -5.13
N VAL A 240 19.72 -0.52 -3.88
CA VAL A 240 21.07 -0.17 -3.44
C VAL A 240 21.71 -1.31 -2.66
N ASP A 241 23.05 -1.31 -2.64
CA ASP A 241 23.84 -2.20 -1.80
C ASP A 241 24.02 -1.65 -0.37
N GLU A 242 24.81 -2.36 0.44
CA GLU A 242 25.12 -1.98 1.83
C GLU A 242 25.92 -0.66 1.95
N LYS A 243 26.51 -0.18 0.85
CA LYS A 243 27.22 1.11 0.77
C LYS A 243 26.34 2.23 0.26
N GLY A 244 25.12 1.91 -0.19
CA GLY A 244 24.18 2.85 -0.83
C GLY A 244 24.45 3.07 -2.33
N GLU A 245 25.27 2.23 -2.96
CA GLU A 245 25.52 2.28 -4.41
C GLU A 245 24.39 1.54 -5.14
N THR A 246 23.95 2.09 -6.27
CA THR A 246 22.86 1.53 -7.08
C THR A 246 23.35 0.32 -7.89
N TYR A 247 22.57 -0.75 -7.88
CA TYR A 247 22.75 -1.92 -8.73
C TYR A 247 22.35 -1.68 -10.18
#